data_0ff297e62e7bc2431524e02cf9ce5196
#
_entry.id   0ff297e62e7bc2431524e02cf9ce5196
#
_cell.length_a   1.000
_cell.length_b   1.000
_cell.length_c   1.000
_cell.angle_alpha   90.00
_cell.angle_beta   90.00
_cell.angle_gamma   90.00
#
_symmetry.space_group_name_H-M   'P 1'
#
loop_
_entity.id
_entity.type
_entity.pdbx_description
1 polymer ?
#
loop_
_entity_poly.entity_id
_entity_poly.type
_entity_poly.pdbx_seq_one_letter_code
_entity_poly.pdbx_strand_id
1 'polypeptide(L)'
;MDKVSLTLMDKWILSRLNSTIRDVDDNLSNYHIPEAARAITDMVDDLSNWYVRRCRERFWGKGMDETKEAAFVTLYHVLVTLSKVIAPFVPFMAEDIYQNLVISVNPDAPESVHLCDFPVTDEALIDEDLNRQMAALREVVSLGLSSRSAANLKVRQPSACLYVKGTEFDEAFRELAEDEL
;
A
#
# COMPACT_ATOMS: atom_id res chain seq x y z
N MET A 1 2.86 17.36 0.18
CA MET A 1 2.73 16.55 -1.03
C MET A 1 2.53 17.35 -2.33
N ASP A 2 2.28 18.63 -2.26
CA ASP A 2 1.90 19.49 -3.42
C ASP A 2 2.99 19.74 -4.48
N LYS A 3 4.17 19.17 -4.35
CA LYS A 3 5.30 19.41 -5.28
C LYS A 3 5.83 18.13 -5.95
N VAL A 4 5.26 16.97 -5.69
CA VAL A 4 5.82 15.69 -6.14
C VAL A 4 4.84 15.02 -7.10
N SER A 5 5.33 14.60 -8.27
CA SER A 5 4.53 13.88 -9.26
C SER A 5 4.30 12.43 -8.82
N LEU A 6 3.11 12.15 -8.28
CA LEU A 6 2.73 10.82 -7.81
C LEU A 6 2.41 9.89 -8.98
N THR A 7 3.00 8.70 -8.97
CA THR A 7 2.66 7.61 -9.90
C THR A 7 1.32 6.95 -9.53
N LEU A 8 0.83 6.06 -10.41
CA LEU A 8 -0.38 5.26 -10.14
C LEU A 8 -0.26 4.48 -8.82
N MET A 9 0.89 3.87 -8.57
CA MET A 9 1.15 3.09 -7.35
C MET A 9 1.17 3.97 -6.10
N ASP A 10 1.71 5.18 -6.19
CA ASP A 10 1.72 6.13 -5.06
C ASP A 10 0.29 6.58 -4.71
N LYS A 11 -0.51 6.91 -5.73
CA LYS A 11 -1.92 7.29 -5.55
C LYS A 11 -2.73 6.14 -4.96
N TRP A 12 -2.51 4.92 -5.46
CA TRP A 12 -3.20 3.75 -4.96
C TRP A 12 -2.89 3.46 -3.48
N ILE A 13 -1.62 3.46 -3.08
CA ILE A 13 -1.30 3.14 -1.68
C ILE A 13 -1.79 4.22 -0.70
N LEU A 14 -1.83 5.49 -1.12
CA LEU A 14 -2.41 6.59 -0.35
C LEU A 14 -3.94 6.44 -0.22
N SER A 15 -4.60 6.05 -1.30
CA SER A 15 -6.03 5.75 -1.29
C SER A 15 -6.35 4.57 -0.37
N ARG A 16 -5.56 3.49 -0.46
CA ARG A 16 -5.68 2.32 0.43
C ARG A 16 -5.47 2.67 1.89
N LEU A 17 -4.46 3.50 2.20
CA LEU A 17 -4.21 3.97 3.56
C LEU A 17 -5.44 4.70 4.13
N ASN A 18 -5.99 5.66 3.38
CA ASN A 18 -7.14 6.44 3.84
C ASN A 18 -8.41 5.59 3.96
N SER A 19 -8.65 4.66 3.04
CA SER A 19 -9.73 3.67 3.19
C SER A 19 -9.54 2.82 4.44
N THR A 20 -8.31 2.40 4.73
CA THR A 20 -8.01 1.60 5.93
C THR A 20 -8.21 2.40 7.22
N ILE A 21 -7.81 3.69 7.27
CA ILE A 21 -8.06 4.55 8.43
C ILE A 21 -9.56 4.63 8.70
N ARG A 22 -10.38 4.90 7.69
CA ARG A 22 -11.84 4.94 7.78
C ARG A 22 -12.41 3.63 8.31
N ASP A 23 -12.01 2.51 7.69
CA ASP A 23 -12.53 1.19 8.05
C ASP A 23 -12.13 0.78 9.47
N VAL A 24 -10.91 1.12 9.90
CA VAL A 24 -10.44 0.84 11.27
C VAL A 24 -11.18 1.70 12.28
N ASP A 25 -11.35 2.99 12.03
CA ASP A 25 -12.05 3.92 12.93
C ASP A 25 -13.52 3.51 13.09
N ASP A 26 -14.21 3.21 11.99
CA ASP A 26 -15.60 2.74 11.99
C ASP A 26 -15.74 1.41 12.75
N ASN A 27 -14.85 0.45 12.53
CA ASN A 27 -14.91 -0.84 13.20
C ASN A 27 -14.60 -0.71 14.70
N LEU A 28 -13.60 0.09 15.08
CA LEU A 28 -13.28 0.33 16.50
C LEU A 28 -14.43 1.05 17.22
N SER A 29 -15.04 2.04 16.58
CA SER A 29 -16.20 2.77 17.11
C SER A 29 -17.41 1.86 17.37
N ASN A 30 -17.52 0.76 16.62
CA ASN A 30 -18.58 -0.25 16.77
C ASN A 30 -18.12 -1.52 17.52
N TYR A 31 -16.95 -1.50 18.14
CA TYR A 31 -16.36 -2.65 18.86
C TYR A 31 -16.12 -3.90 17.99
N HIS A 32 -15.97 -3.75 16.69
CA HIS A 32 -15.61 -4.81 15.75
C HIS A 32 -14.08 -4.96 15.62
N ILE A 33 -13.44 -5.32 16.73
CA ILE A 33 -11.97 -5.38 16.83
C ILE A 33 -11.32 -6.36 15.82
N PRO A 34 -11.87 -7.57 15.58
CA PRO A 34 -11.29 -8.49 14.59
C PRO A 34 -11.34 -7.94 13.16
N GLU A 35 -12.38 -7.21 12.78
CA GLU A 35 -12.55 -6.60 11.47
C GLU A 35 -11.54 -5.46 11.27
N ALA A 36 -11.36 -4.62 12.29
CA ALA A 36 -10.33 -3.58 12.30
C ALA A 36 -8.92 -4.19 12.14
N ALA A 37 -8.61 -5.26 12.85
CA ALA A 37 -7.32 -5.94 12.73
C ALA A 37 -7.10 -6.56 11.33
N ARG A 38 -8.15 -7.10 10.68
CA ARG A 38 -8.05 -7.60 9.29
C ARG A 38 -7.78 -6.48 8.32
N ALA A 39 -8.47 -5.34 8.42
CA ALA A 39 -8.22 -4.18 7.56
C ALA A 39 -6.75 -3.71 7.64
N ILE A 40 -6.16 -3.70 8.84
CA ILE A 40 -4.74 -3.42 9.04
C ILE A 40 -3.86 -4.47 8.35
N THR A 41 -4.18 -5.75 8.50
CA THR A 41 -3.41 -6.85 7.89
C THR A 41 -3.41 -6.74 6.38
N ASP A 42 -4.57 -6.44 5.77
CA ASP A 42 -4.72 -6.27 4.33
C ASP A 42 -3.91 -5.05 3.84
N MET A 43 -3.89 -3.94 4.60
CA MET A 43 -3.07 -2.77 4.29
C MET A 43 -1.56 -3.07 4.34
N VAL A 44 -1.10 -3.86 5.32
CA VAL A 44 0.30 -4.28 5.43
C VAL A 44 0.70 -5.16 4.25
N ASP A 45 -0.19 -6.05 3.81
CA ASP A 45 0.01 -6.88 2.62
C ASP A 45 0.11 -6.02 1.35
N ASP A 46 -0.81 -5.08 1.17
CA ASP A 46 -0.81 -4.13 0.07
C ASP A 46 0.47 -3.30 0.02
N LEU A 47 0.92 -2.81 1.16
CA LEU A 47 2.14 -2.02 1.28
C LEU A 47 3.39 -2.85 0.95
N SER A 48 3.53 -4.03 1.56
CA SER A 48 4.74 -4.85 1.45
C SER A 48 4.82 -5.58 0.12
N ASN A 49 3.77 -6.36 -0.22
CA ASN A 49 3.81 -7.29 -1.33
C ASN A 49 3.45 -6.65 -2.68
N TRP A 50 2.86 -5.45 -2.65
CA TRP A 50 2.51 -4.74 -3.88
C TRP A 50 3.28 -3.43 -4.01
N TYR A 51 3.10 -2.46 -3.12
CA TYR A 51 3.73 -1.16 -3.28
C TYR A 51 5.26 -1.22 -3.18
N VAL A 52 5.81 -1.71 -2.07
CA VAL A 52 7.27 -1.72 -1.85
C VAL A 52 7.97 -2.64 -2.86
N ARG A 53 7.42 -3.82 -3.10
CA ARG A 53 7.99 -4.78 -4.04
C ARG A 53 8.04 -4.22 -5.47
N ARG A 54 6.97 -3.61 -5.94
CA ARG A 54 6.90 -3.03 -7.30
C ARG A 54 7.71 -1.74 -7.44
N CYS A 55 7.78 -0.93 -6.40
CA CYS A 55 8.59 0.29 -6.39
C CYS A 55 10.07 0.04 -6.09
N ARG A 56 10.51 -1.23 -6.01
CA ARG A 56 11.90 -1.58 -5.65
C ARG A 56 12.93 -0.86 -6.50
N GLU A 57 12.76 -0.81 -7.81
CA GLU A 57 13.70 -0.14 -8.73
C GLU A 57 13.78 1.36 -8.47
N ARG A 58 12.65 1.99 -8.13
CA ARG A 58 12.60 3.41 -7.74
C ARG A 58 13.39 3.67 -6.46
N PHE A 59 13.25 2.80 -5.45
CA PHE A 59 13.98 2.95 -4.18
C PHE A 59 15.49 2.74 -4.34
N TRP A 60 15.92 1.79 -5.18
CA TRP A 60 17.34 1.39 -5.29
C TRP A 60 18.06 1.97 -6.51
N GLY A 61 17.39 2.65 -7.41
CA GLY A 61 17.99 3.35 -8.54
C GLY A 61 19.10 4.31 -8.11
N LYS A 62 20.06 4.56 -8.99
CA LYS A 62 21.15 5.51 -8.74
C LYS A 62 20.64 6.94 -8.86
N GLY A 63 21.09 7.80 -7.95
CA GLY A 63 20.68 9.22 -7.91
C GLY A 63 19.35 9.43 -7.18
N MET A 64 18.94 10.69 -7.11
CA MET A 64 17.65 11.12 -6.56
C MET A 64 16.93 11.89 -7.67
N ASP A 65 15.93 11.26 -8.26
CA ASP A 65 15.02 11.88 -9.22
C ASP A 65 13.65 12.13 -8.57
N GLU A 66 12.78 12.85 -9.27
CA GLU A 66 11.45 13.20 -8.77
C GLU A 66 10.61 11.96 -8.45
N THR A 67 10.74 10.87 -9.21
CA THR A 67 9.97 9.64 -9.01
C THR A 67 10.44 8.90 -7.77
N LYS A 68 11.73 8.90 -7.51
CA LYS A 68 12.33 8.32 -6.31
C LYS A 68 11.97 9.13 -5.07
N GLU A 69 12.04 10.45 -5.15
CA GLU A 69 11.60 11.34 -4.08
C GLU A 69 10.13 11.10 -3.74
N ALA A 70 9.26 10.99 -4.77
CA ALA A 70 7.86 10.64 -4.60
C ALA A 70 7.66 9.33 -3.84
N ALA A 71 8.41 8.29 -4.22
CA ALA A 71 8.33 6.97 -3.57
C ALA A 71 8.72 7.03 -2.09
N PHE A 72 9.83 7.74 -1.76
CA PHE A 72 10.26 7.87 -0.36
C PHE A 72 9.31 8.70 0.48
N VAL A 73 8.82 9.83 -0.04
CA VAL A 73 7.85 10.68 0.66
C VAL A 73 6.54 9.93 0.90
N THR A 74 6.06 9.20 -0.10
CA THR A 74 4.85 8.37 0.02
C THR A 74 5.05 7.27 1.05
N LEU A 75 6.14 6.50 0.97
CA LEU A 75 6.42 5.42 1.91
C LEU A 75 6.57 5.93 3.35
N TYR A 76 7.29 7.03 3.54
CA TYR A 76 7.44 7.68 4.84
C TYR A 76 6.08 8.07 5.43
N HIS A 77 5.25 8.76 4.63
CA HIS A 77 3.91 9.16 5.05
C HIS A 77 3.05 7.96 5.44
N VAL A 78 3.05 6.91 4.62
CA VAL A 78 2.30 5.67 4.88
C VAL A 78 2.76 5.01 6.16
N LEU A 79 4.07 4.84 6.37
CA LEU A 79 4.61 4.18 7.56
C LEU A 79 4.35 4.95 8.85
N VAL A 80 4.54 6.28 8.83
CA VAL A 80 4.26 7.13 9.99
C VAL A 80 2.76 7.12 10.35
N THR A 81 1.89 7.20 9.34
CA THR A 81 0.45 7.17 9.59
C THR A 81 0.02 5.78 10.06
N LEU A 82 0.52 4.72 9.42
CA LEU A 82 0.21 3.34 9.80
C LEU A 82 0.68 3.03 11.22
N SER A 83 1.84 3.56 11.68
CA SER A 83 2.29 3.38 13.06
C SER A 83 1.27 3.88 14.09
N LYS A 84 0.58 4.98 13.79
CA LYS A 84 -0.49 5.52 14.64
C LYS A 84 -1.74 4.65 14.60
N VAL A 85 -2.12 4.15 13.40
CA VAL A 85 -3.29 3.27 13.24
C VAL A 85 -3.12 1.94 13.98
N ILE A 86 -1.92 1.36 13.94
CA ILE A 86 -1.64 0.06 14.58
C ILE A 86 -1.31 0.16 16.08
N ALA A 87 -1.08 1.35 16.60
CA ALA A 87 -0.68 1.55 18.00
C ALA A 87 -1.61 0.87 19.02
N PRO A 88 -2.95 0.86 18.87
CA PRO A 88 -3.85 0.15 19.78
C PRO A 88 -3.73 -1.37 19.73
N PHE A 89 -3.22 -1.94 18.64
CA PHE A 89 -3.13 -3.40 18.41
C PHE A 89 -1.74 -3.96 18.74
N VAL A 90 -0.69 -3.29 18.31
CA VAL A 90 0.71 -3.71 18.45
C VAL A 90 1.57 -2.57 18.99
N PRO A 91 1.37 -2.16 20.26
CA PRO A 91 1.90 -0.92 20.82
C PRO A 91 3.44 -0.82 20.73
N PHE A 92 4.15 -1.90 21.02
CA PHE A 92 5.62 -1.87 21.04
C PHE A 92 6.23 -1.71 19.65
N MET A 93 5.68 -2.39 18.64
CA MET A 93 6.13 -2.24 17.26
C MET A 93 5.77 -0.86 16.70
N ALA A 94 4.59 -0.37 17.00
CA ALA A 94 4.16 0.97 16.60
C ALA A 94 5.10 2.05 17.17
N GLU A 95 5.46 1.92 18.44
CA GLU A 95 6.40 2.82 19.11
C GLU A 95 7.78 2.76 18.47
N ASP A 96 8.31 1.56 18.21
CA ASP A 96 9.64 1.40 17.59
C ASP A 96 9.69 2.06 16.19
N ILE A 97 8.67 1.85 15.36
CA ILE A 97 8.56 2.50 14.06
C ILE A 97 8.51 4.03 14.22
N TYR A 98 7.71 4.53 15.13
CA TYR A 98 7.56 5.97 15.37
C TYR A 98 8.86 6.62 15.86
N GLN A 99 9.54 6.00 16.82
CA GLN A 99 10.82 6.49 17.34
C GLN A 99 11.88 6.58 16.22
N ASN A 100 11.95 5.55 15.37
CA ASN A 100 12.92 5.50 14.29
C ASN A 100 12.59 6.47 13.13
N LEU A 101 11.33 6.66 12.79
CA LEU A 101 10.95 7.48 11.65
C LEU A 101 10.65 8.94 12.01
N VAL A 102 10.11 9.20 13.20
CA VAL A 102 9.64 10.54 13.58
C VAL A 102 10.61 11.21 14.54
N ILE A 103 10.85 10.61 15.70
CA ILE A 103 11.65 11.25 16.76
C ILE A 103 13.11 11.40 16.35
N SER A 104 13.66 10.43 15.61
CA SER A 104 15.04 10.53 15.10
C SER A 104 15.26 11.72 14.15
N VAL A 105 14.19 12.23 13.52
CA VAL A 105 14.24 13.33 12.53
C VAL A 105 13.67 14.62 13.09
N ASN A 106 12.65 14.55 13.94
CA ASN A 106 11.98 15.68 14.55
C ASN A 106 11.79 15.47 16.06
N PRO A 107 12.78 15.86 16.89
CA PRO A 107 12.70 15.74 18.34
C PRO A 107 11.58 16.56 19.02
N ASP A 108 11.00 17.54 18.30
CA ASP A 108 9.90 18.36 18.81
C ASP A 108 8.52 17.71 18.63
N ALA A 109 8.46 16.57 17.94
CA ALA A 109 7.23 15.77 17.83
C ALA A 109 6.83 15.16 19.19
N PRO A 110 5.57 14.73 19.39
CA PRO A 110 5.17 14.00 20.58
C PRO A 110 6.15 12.85 20.87
N GLU A 111 6.61 12.72 22.11
CA GLU A 111 7.69 11.78 22.50
C GLU A 111 7.35 10.29 22.28
N SER A 112 6.07 9.97 22.07
CA SER A 112 5.57 8.60 21.84
C SER A 112 4.42 8.62 20.85
N VAL A 113 4.29 7.55 20.05
CA VAL A 113 3.13 7.34 19.17
C VAL A 113 1.81 7.34 19.93
N HIS A 114 1.84 6.92 21.20
CA HIS A 114 0.67 6.83 22.07
C HIS A 114 0.18 8.18 22.58
N LEU A 115 0.94 9.25 22.38
CA LEU A 115 0.57 10.64 22.65
C LEU A 115 0.07 11.37 21.41
N CYS A 116 0.07 10.70 20.25
CA CYS A 116 -0.48 11.23 19.01
C CYS A 116 -1.98 10.98 18.92
N ASP A 117 -2.69 11.90 18.24
CA ASP A 117 -4.08 11.65 17.87
C ASP A 117 -4.17 10.50 16.85
N PHE A 118 -5.29 9.76 16.90
CA PHE A 118 -5.62 8.78 15.87
C PHE A 118 -5.76 9.49 14.52
N PRO A 119 -5.22 8.94 13.43
CA PRO A 119 -5.28 9.58 12.12
C PRO A 119 -6.72 9.81 11.65
N VAL A 120 -6.97 10.99 11.09
CA VAL A 120 -8.24 11.32 10.46
C VAL A 120 -8.18 10.98 8.98
N THR A 121 -9.24 10.38 8.45
CA THR A 121 -9.37 10.06 7.03
C THR A 121 -9.40 11.33 6.18
N ASP A 122 -8.59 11.39 5.14
CA ASP A 122 -8.71 12.35 4.06
C ASP A 122 -9.51 11.72 2.92
N GLU A 123 -10.81 12.02 2.87
CA GLU A 123 -11.73 11.49 1.85
C GLU A 123 -11.33 11.92 0.43
N ALA A 124 -10.61 13.04 0.27
CA ALA A 124 -10.15 13.50 -1.04
C ALA A 124 -9.04 12.62 -1.64
N LEU A 125 -8.36 11.84 -0.81
CA LEU A 125 -7.34 10.89 -1.26
C LEU A 125 -7.91 9.50 -1.56
N ILE A 126 -9.17 9.23 -1.23
CA ILE A 126 -9.81 7.94 -1.52
C ILE A 126 -10.29 7.92 -2.97
N ASP A 127 -9.72 7.03 -3.76
CA ASP A 127 -10.13 6.71 -5.12
C ASP A 127 -10.68 5.28 -5.15
N GLU A 128 -11.98 5.15 -4.97
CA GLU A 128 -12.67 3.85 -4.92
C GLU A 128 -12.58 3.10 -6.26
N ASP A 129 -12.48 3.83 -7.38
CA ASP A 129 -12.34 3.25 -8.71
C ASP A 129 -10.96 2.63 -8.89
N LEU A 130 -9.92 3.36 -8.50
CA LEU A 130 -8.54 2.88 -8.48
C LEU A 130 -8.38 1.67 -7.55
N ASN A 131 -8.96 1.73 -6.34
CA ASN A 131 -8.94 0.62 -5.40
C ASN A 131 -9.60 -0.64 -5.99
N ARG A 132 -10.75 -0.49 -6.66
CA ARG A 132 -11.46 -1.59 -7.32
C ARG A 132 -10.66 -2.19 -8.48
N GLN A 133 -10.08 -1.34 -9.33
CA GLN A 133 -9.27 -1.80 -10.46
C GLN A 133 -8.01 -2.54 -10.00
N MET A 134 -7.34 -2.04 -8.97
CA MET A 134 -6.17 -2.73 -8.38
C MET A 134 -6.57 -4.07 -7.72
N ALA A 135 -7.72 -4.16 -7.08
CA ALA A 135 -8.22 -5.42 -6.54
C ALA A 135 -8.48 -6.45 -7.65
N ALA A 136 -9.12 -6.03 -8.74
CA ALA A 136 -9.35 -6.88 -9.91
C ALA A 136 -8.03 -7.32 -10.58
N LEU A 137 -7.05 -6.42 -10.68
CA LEU A 137 -5.71 -6.74 -11.18
C LEU A 137 -5.04 -7.82 -10.34
N ARG A 138 -5.07 -7.69 -9.02
CA ARG A 138 -4.47 -8.66 -8.08
C ARG A 138 -5.13 -10.04 -8.23
N GLU A 139 -6.43 -10.08 -8.41
CA GLU A 139 -7.15 -11.33 -8.68
C GLU A 139 -6.70 -11.97 -10.00
N VAL A 140 -6.60 -11.19 -11.08
CA VAL A 140 -6.09 -11.67 -12.37
C VAL A 140 -4.68 -12.21 -12.25
N VAL A 141 -3.78 -11.53 -11.57
CA VAL A 141 -2.40 -11.98 -11.33
C VAL A 141 -2.40 -13.29 -10.54
N SER A 142 -3.19 -13.39 -9.47
CA SER A 142 -3.31 -14.61 -8.66
C SER A 142 -3.81 -15.80 -9.47
N LEU A 143 -4.85 -15.60 -10.29
CA LEU A 143 -5.39 -16.63 -11.19
C LEU A 143 -4.38 -17.01 -12.29
N GLY A 144 -3.65 -16.03 -12.82
CA GLY A 144 -2.59 -16.26 -13.81
C GLY A 144 -1.46 -17.13 -13.25
N LEU A 145 -0.96 -16.81 -12.07
CA LEU A 145 0.08 -17.58 -11.37
C LEU A 145 -0.42 -19.00 -11.03
N SER A 146 -1.66 -19.14 -10.58
CA SER A 146 -2.29 -20.44 -10.31
C SER A 146 -2.40 -21.28 -11.58
N SER A 147 -2.80 -20.68 -12.70
CA SER A 147 -2.91 -21.35 -13.99
C SER A 147 -1.54 -21.81 -14.51
N ARG A 148 -0.49 -20.98 -14.36
CA ARG A 148 0.88 -21.38 -14.67
C ARG A 148 1.34 -22.56 -13.82
N SER A 149 1.07 -22.52 -12.52
CA SER A 149 1.39 -23.63 -11.61
C SER A 149 0.69 -24.92 -12.01
N ALA A 150 -0.60 -24.87 -12.34
CA ALA A 150 -1.37 -26.02 -12.79
C ALA A 150 -0.84 -26.61 -14.10
N ALA A 151 -0.33 -25.76 -15.00
CA ALA A 151 0.30 -26.18 -16.26
C ALA A 151 1.78 -26.56 -16.14
N ASN A 152 2.36 -26.56 -14.91
CA ASN A 152 3.80 -26.74 -14.65
C ASN A 152 4.70 -25.75 -15.41
N LEU A 153 4.21 -24.56 -15.70
CA LEU A 153 4.99 -23.47 -16.30
C LEU A 153 5.70 -22.68 -15.22
N LYS A 154 6.99 -22.46 -15.40
CA LYS A 154 7.77 -21.62 -14.45
C LYS A 154 7.36 -20.17 -14.58
N VAL A 155 7.29 -19.45 -13.46
CA VAL A 155 6.92 -18.01 -13.43
C VAL A 155 7.81 -17.18 -14.36
N ARG A 156 9.10 -17.50 -14.45
CA ARG A 156 10.07 -16.80 -15.32
C ARG A 156 10.02 -17.21 -16.80
N GLN A 157 9.18 -18.16 -17.17
CA GLN A 157 9.04 -18.56 -18.56
C GLN A 157 8.08 -17.59 -19.25
N PRO A 158 8.52 -16.86 -20.30
CA PRO A 158 7.65 -15.90 -20.97
C PRO A 158 6.46 -16.62 -21.62
N SER A 159 5.29 -16.00 -21.55
CA SER A 159 4.07 -16.43 -22.22
C SER A 159 3.71 -15.42 -23.29
N ALA A 160 3.28 -15.88 -24.44
CA ALA A 160 2.96 -15.01 -25.58
C ALA A 160 1.66 -14.21 -25.36
N CYS A 161 0.73 -14.74 -24.57
CA CYS A 161 -0.57 -14.12 -24.39
C CYS A 161 -1.25 -14.62 -23.10
N LEU A 162 -1.99 -13.73 -22.44
CA LEU A 162 -2.91 -14.01 -21.35
C LEU A 162 -4.32 -13.59 -21.77
N TYR A 163 -5.27 -14.51 -21.71
CA TYR A 163 -6.68 -14.22 -21.97
C TYR A 163 -7.43 -14.05 -20.64
N VAL A 164 -7.96 -12.86 -20.40
CA VAL A 164 -8.77 -12.53 -19.22
C VAL A 164 -10.21 -12.31 -19.65
N LYS A 165 -11.16 -12.91 -18.91
CA LYS A 165 -12.58 -12.75 -19.16
C LYS A 165 -13.24 -12.00 -18.02
N GLY A 166 -14.04 -10.99 -18.34
CA GLY A 166 -14.91 -10.32 -17.36
C GLY A 166 -14.38 -9.01 -16.81
N THR A 167 -13.14 -8.61 -17.16
CA THR A 167 -12.55 -7.32 -16.73
C THR A 167 -11.84 -6.69 -17.92
N GLU A 168 -12.10 -5.40 -18.13
CA GLU A 168 -11.35 -4.58 -19.07
C GLU A 168 -10.41 -3.67 -18.27
N PHE A 169 -9.13 -3.73 -18.60
CA PHE A 169 -8.10 -2.86 -18.02
C PHE A 169 -7.68 -1.82 -19.06
N ASP A 170 -7.39 -0.62 -18.60
CA ASP A 170 -6.65 0.35 -19.40
C ASP A 170 -5.18 -0.09 -19.58
N GLU A 171 -4.43 0.67 -20.36
CA GLU A 171 -3.04 0.33 -20.72
C GLU A 171 -2.13 0.24 -19.48
N ALA A 172 -2.27 1.15 -18.52
CA ALA A 172 -1.44 1.16 -17.31
C ALA A 172 -1.64 -0.10 -16.44
N PHE A 173 -2.89 -0.58 -16.33
CA PHE A 173 -3.17 -1.82 -15.59
C PHE A 173 -2.76 -3.07 -16.37
N ARG A 174 -2.79 -3.04 -17.71
CA ARG A 174 -2.26 -4.14 -18.53
C ARG A 174 -0.76 -4.29 -18.35
N GLU A 175 -0.01 -3.18 -18.42
CA GLU A 175 1.44 -3.19 -18.14
C GLU A 175 1.75 -3.75 -16.75
N LEU A 176 0.98 -3.36 -15.72
CA LEU A 176 1.13 -3.89 -14.37
C LEU A 176 0.88 -5.42 -14.30
N ALA A 177 -0.10 -5.94 -15.06
CA ALA A 177 -0.39 -7.38 -15.13
C ALA A 177 0.72 -8.14 -15.88
N GLU A 178 1.23 -7.59 -16.97
CA GLU A 178 2.29 -8.19 -17.78
C GLU A 178 3.60 -8.30 -17.00
N ASP A 179 3.93 -7.31 -16.19
CA ASP A 179 5.11 -7.32 -15.32
C ASP A 179 5.06 -8.40 -14.23
N GLU A 180 3.86 -8.86 -13.85
CA GLU A 180 3.66 -9.84 -12.78
C GLU A 180 3.56 -11.29 -13.31
N LEU A 181 3.27 -11.47 -14.59
CA LEU A 181 2.97 -12.77 -15.21
C LEU A 181 3.96 -13.16 -16.30
#